data_3c1674ab6c905cdddd7eb8109871c9fc
#
_entry.id   3c1674ab6c905cdddd7eb8109871c9fc
#
_cell.length_a   1.000
_cell.length_b   1.000
_cell.length_c   1.000
_cell.angle_alpha   90.00
_cell.angle_beta   90.00
_cell.angle_gamma   90.00
#
_symmetry.space_group_name_H-M   'P 1'
#
loop_
_entity.id
_entity.type
_entity.pdbx_description
1 polymer ?
#
loop_
_entity_poly.entity_id
_entity_poly.type
_entity_poly.pdbx_seq_one_letter_code
_entity_poly.pdbx_strand_id
1 'polypeptide(L)'
;MYSHGIASIAMCEAYGMTKDPALRDAAQAGINFLGYAQNSSTGGWHYAPQGLGDTSVVGWQMMALKSAAMSGFAVDLDVVRKANFFLDQMAFDEGASYHYSFASKSKQAKYNPSTTACAVLCRMYSGMPKDHPSIKAAVAKFSKAGPSKTGTYYNYYATQVMKQVGGPEWESWNVRMRDQLLTTQTTTGHAAGSWFWDDGHSTVSAGRFYTTCMATMMLEVYYRYMPLYGEQNAEDSFKL
;
A
#
# COMPACT_ATOMS: atom_id res chain seq x y z
N MET A 1 12.28 -4.50 6.89
CA MET A 1 11.44 -5.18 5.89
C MET A 1 10.91 -4.29 4.76
N TYR A 2 10.94 -2.96 4.84
CA TYR A 2 10.45 -2.09 3.75
C TYR A 2 11.08 -2.42 2.39
N SER A 3 12.42 -2.36 2.30
CA SER A 3 13.13 -2.61 1.03
C SER A 3 12.82 -4.00 0.47
N HIS A 4 12.65 -5.00 1.34
CA HIS A 4 12.32 -6.36 0.91
C HIS A 4 10.91 -6.43 0.29
N GLY A 5 9.89 -5.85 0.93
CA GLY A 5 8.53 -5.80 0.37
C GLY A 5 8.49 -5.07 -0.98
N ILE A 6 9.10 -3.89 -1.06
CA ILE A 6 9.15 -3.09 -2.30
C ILE A 6 9.88 -3.84 -3.43
N ALA A 7 11.03 -4.46 -3.12
CA ALA A 7 11.78 -5.26 -4.11
C ALA A 7 10.98 -6.49 -4.57
N SER A 8 10.27 -7.16 -3.64
CA SER A 8 9.42 -8.31 -3.98
C SER A 8 8.25 -7.90 -4.90
N ILE A 9 7.64 -6.74 -4.69
CA ILE A 9 6.63 -6.19 -5.62
C ILE A 9 7.24 -6.06 -7.01
N ALA A 10 8.37 -5.35 -7.13
CA ALA A 10 9.01 -5.09 -8.41
C ALA A 10 9.38 -6.39 -9.15
N MET A 11 9.94 -7.38 -8.44
CA MET A 11 10.33 -8.67 -9.02
C MET A 11 9.11 -9.46 -9.49
N CYS A 12 8.05 -9.52 -8.68
CA CYS A 12 6.83 -10.24 -9.03
C CYS A 12 6.12 -9.59 -10.23
N GLU A 13 5.98 -8.27 -10.24
CA GLU A 13 5.35 -7.54 -11.33
C GLU A 13 6.17 -7.62 -12.63
N ALA A 14 7.50 -7.50 -12.54
CA ALA A 14 8.39 -7.68 -13.69
C ALA A 14 8.24 -9.08 -14.30
N TYR A 15 8.24 -10.13 -13.48
CA TYR A 15 7.96 -11.50 -13.96
C TYR A 15 6.55 -11.61 -14.53
N GLY A 16 5.55 -11.04 -13.86
CA GLY A 16 4.16 -11.07 -14.32
C GLY A 16 3.98 -10.51 -15.71
N MET A 17 4.70 -9.42 -16.02
CA MET A 17 4.64 -8.75 -17.33
C MET A 17 5.50 -9.42 -18.41
N THR A 18 6.69 -9.90 -18.04
CA THR A 18 7.68 -10.37 -19.04
C THR A 18 7.71 -11.88 -19.21
N LYS A 19 7.32 -12.62 -18.16
CA LYS A 19 7.51 -14.07 -18.02
C LYS A 19 8.97 -14.50 -18.15
N ASP A 20 9.92 -13.58 -17.89
CA ASP A 20 11.35 -13.87 -17.92
C ASP A 20 11.70 -14.93 -16.85
N PRO A 21 12.15 -16.13 -17.26
CA PRO A 21 12.46 -17.20 -16.33
C PRO A 21 13.59 -16.84 -15.33
N ALA A 22 14.45 -15.91 -15.68
CA ALA A 22 15.53 -15.45 -14.81
C ALA A 22 15.05 -14.76 -13.53
N LEU A 23 13.81 -14.22 -13.55
CA LEU A 23 13.21 -13.55 -12.39
C LEU A 23 12.48 -14.50 -11.44
N ARG A 24 12.07 -15.68 -11.94
CA ARG A 24 11.10 -16.54 -11.28
C ARG A 24 11.56 -17.00 -9.90
N ASP A 25 12.72 -17.62 -9.83
CA ASP A 25 13.19 -18.25 -8.58
C ASP A 25 13.51 -17.20 -7.52
N ALA A 26 14.10 -16.07 -7.91
CA ALA A 26 14.38 -14.95 -7.01
C ALA A 26 13.10 -14.31 -6.47
N ALA A 27 12.07 -14.11 -7.31
CA ALA A 27 10.79 -13.57 -6.89
C ALA A 27 10.10 -14.52 -5.91
N GLN A 28 10.01 -15.82 -6.22
CA GLN A 28 9.40 -16.80 -5.30
C GLN A 28 10.17 -16.90 -3.97
N ALA A 29 11.48 -16.89 -3.99
CA ALA A 29 12.30 -16.89 -2.78
C ALA A 29 12.03 -15.64 -1.92
N GLY A 30 11.88 -14.47 -2.55
CA GLY A 30 11.50 -13.23 -1.88
C GLY A 30 10.15 -13.37 -1.18
N ILE A 31 9.15 -13.96 -1.82
CA ILE A 31 7.83 -14.20 -1.24
C ILE A 31 7.88 -15.23 -0.10
N ASN A 32 8.64 -16.31 -0.25
CA ASN A 32 8.81 -17.30 0.82
C ASN A 32 9.45 -16.67 2.07
N PHE A 33 10.40 -15.75 1.87
CA PHE A 33 11.03 -15.03 2.98
C PHE A 33 10.05 -14.11 3.73
N LEU A 34 9.00 -13.59 3.07
CA LEU A 34 7.95 -12.84 3.77
C LEU A 34 7.27 -13.69 4.84
N GLY A 35 6.93 -14.94 4.51
CA GLY A 35 6.35 -15.88 5.48
C GLY A 35 7.30 -16.16 6.66
N TYR A 36 8.58 -16.41 6.39
CA TYR A 36 9.60 -16.60 7.41
C TYR A 36 9.77 -15.36 8.31
N ALA A 37 9.76 -14.16 7.72
CA ALA A 37 9.98 -12.91 8.42
C ALA A 37 8.75 -12.39 9.19
N GLN A 38 7.57 -13.00 9.02
CA GLN A 38 6.35 -12.64 9.72
C GLN A 38 6.44 -13.03 11.20
N ASN A 39 6.01 -12.14 12.09
CA ASN A 39 5.93 -12.47 13.51
C ASN A 39 4.84 -13.50 13.76
N SER A 40 5.22 -14.63 14.37
CA SER A 40 4.31 -15.76 14.56
C SER A 40 3.17 -15.49 15.55
N SER A 41 3.38 -14.59 16.51
CA SER A 41 2.39 -14.28 17.55
C SER A 41 1.43 -13.17 17.15
N THR A 42 1.93 -12.13 16.45
CA THR A 42 1.13 -10.95 16.11
C THR A 42 0.62 -10.96 14.66
N GLY A 43 1.27 -11.70 13.78
CA GLY A 43 0.97 -11.72 12.35
C GLY A 43 1.50 -10.54 11.57
N GLY A 44 2.20 -9.60 12.20
CA GLY A 44 2.74 -8.42 11.57
C GLY A 44 4.19 -8.55 11.11
N TRP A 45 4.67 -7.51 10.43
CA TRP A 45 6.08 -7.29 10.10
C TRP A 45 6.54 -5.93 10.60
N HIS A 46 7.79 -5.85 11.01
CA HIS A 46 8.46 -4.62 11.43
C HIS A 46 9.70 -4.37 10.56
N TYR A 47 10.61 -3.49 10.95
CA TYR A 47 11.83 -3.18 10.18
C TYR A 47 12.78 -4.37 10.09
N ALA A 48 12.90 -5.13 11.17
CA ALA A 48 13.60 -6.41 11.19
C ALA A 48 12.63 -7.59 11.06
N PRO A 49 13.09 -8.75 10.57
CA PRO A 49 12.31 -9.99 10.60
C PRO A 49 11.83 -10.32 12.01
N GLN A 50 10.66 -10.96 12.12
CA GLN A 50 10.05 -11.41 13.39
C GLN A 50 9.67 -10.29 14.38
N GLY A 51 9.79 -9.01 14.01
CA GLY A 51 9.35 -7.89 14.85
C GLY A 51 7.83 -7.86 15.04
N LEU A 52 7.35 -7.23 16.13
CA LEU A 52 5.94 -7.27 16.57
C LEU A 52 4.92 -6.71 15.57
N GLY A 53 5.35 -5.93 14.62
CA GLY A 53 4.48 -5.40 13.56
C GLY A 53 4.25 -3.91 13.63
N ASP A 54 4.12 -3.35 12.44
CA ASP A 54 3.91 -1.96 12.10
C ASP A 54 3.01 -1.91 10.87
N THR A 55 1.89 -1.21 10.96
CA THR A 55 0.87 -1.18 9.91
C THR A 55 1.41 -0.71 8.56
N SER A 56 2.39 0.20 8.58
CA SER A 56 2.97 0.70 7.34
C SER A 56 3.91 -0.32 6.67
N VAL A 57 4.63 -1.12 7.47
CA VAL A 57 5.43 -2.24 6.95
C VAL A 57 4.51 -3.34 6.43
N VAL A 58 3.47 -3.70 7.19
CA VAL A 58 2.46 -4.69 6.77
C VAL A 58 1.86 -4.33 5.41
N GLY A 59 1.62 -3.05 5.13
CA GLY A 59 1.13 -2.58 3.84
C GLY A 59 1.97 -3.04 2.66
N TRP A 60 3.28 -2.83 2.72
CA TRP A 60 4.19 -3.23 1.64
C TRP A 60 4.27 -4.75 1.48
N GLN A 61 4.24 -5.51 2.60
CA GLN A 61 4.26 -6.96 2.53
C GLN A 61 2.96 -7.51 1.91
N MET A 62 1.81 -6.97 2.30
CA MET A 62 0.52 -7.37 1.72
C MET A 62 0.42 -7.03 0.22
N MET A 63 0.97 -5.89 -0.18
CA MET A 63 1.08 -5.55 -1.60
C MET A 63 1.98 -6.53 -2.35
N ALA A 64 3.12 -6.92 -1.77
CA ALA A 64 4.02 -7.91 -2.37
C ALA A 64 3.35 -9.29 -2.53
N LEU A 65 2.62 -9.75 -1.50
CA LEU A 65 1.84 -10.99 -1.57
C LEU A 65 0.75 -10.91 -2.64
N LYS A 66 0.08 -9.76 -2.77
CA LYS A 66 -0.93 -9.53 -3.82
C LYS A 66 -0.29 -9.58 -5.20
N SER A 67 0.79 -8.81 -5.45
CA SER A 67 1.51 -8.84 -6.74
C SER A 67 2.02 -10.23 -7.07
N ALA A 68 2.49 -10.99 -6.08
CA ALA A 68 2.92 -12.37 -6.26
C ALA A 68 1.79 -13.29 -6.73
N ALA A 69 0.66 -13.28 -6.01
CA ALA A 69 -0.48 -14.11 -6.36
C ALA A 69 -0.96 -13.83 -7.80
N MET A 70 -0.98 -12.58 -8.18
CA MET A 70 -1.45 -12.14 -9.49
C MET A 70 -0.45 -12.43 -10.61
N SER A 71 0.84 -12.52 -10.28
CA SER A 71 1.89 -12.93 -11.21
C SER A 71 2.00 -14.46 -11.34
N GLY A 72 1.20 -15.23 -10.58
CA GLY A 72 1.17 -16.70 -10.62
C GLY A 72 2.19 -17.37 -9.70
N PHE A 73 2.70 -16.65 -8.69
CA PHE A 73 3.54 -17.23 -7.65
C PHE A 73 2.70 -17.91 -6.56
N ALA A 74 3.29 -18.90 -5.90
CA ALA A 74 2.69 -19.51 -4.72
C ALA A 74 2.73 -18.54 -3.54
N VAL A 75 1.57 -18.29 -2.94
CA VAL A 75 1.41 -17.49 -1.73
C VAL A 75 0.77 -18.36 -0.65
N ASP A 76 1.43 -18.43 0.50
CA ASP A 76 0.86 -19.10 1.67
C ASP A 76 -0.27 -18.24 2.25
N LEU A 77 -1.50 -18.76 2.18
CA LEU A 77 -2.69 -18.06 2.69
C LEU A 77 -2.69 -17.91 4.21
N ASP A 78 -1.92 -18.73 4.95
CA ASP A 78 -1.73 -18.53 6.38
C ASP A 78 -1.01 -17.23 6.69
N VAL A 79 -0.05 -16.85 5.86
CA VAL A 79 0.65 -15.56 5.97
C VAL A 79 -0.35 -14.41 5.81
N VAL A 80 -1.25 -14.51 4.83
CA VAL A 80 -2.30 -13.49 4.60
C VAL A 80 -3.30 -13.44 5.77
N ARG A 81 -3.74 -14.61 6.28
CA ARG A 81 -4.64 -14.69 7.45
C ARG A 81 -4.03 -14.05 8.69
N LYS A 82 -2.76 -14.35 8.98
CA LYS A 82 -2.03 -13.76 10.11
C LYS A 82 -1.87 -12.24 9.95
N ALA A 83 -1.61 -11.75 8.74
CA ALA A 83 -1.56 -10.30 8.48
C ALA A 83 -2.91 -9.63 8.75
N ASN A 84 -4.03 -10.27 8.37
CA ASN A 84 -5.36 -9.78 8.71
C ASN A 84 -5.60 -9.79 10.22
N PHE A 85 -5.17 -10.83 10.94
CA PHE A 85 -5.23 -10.87 12.40
C PHE A 85 -4.45 -9.72 13.05
N PHE A 86 -3.27 -9.37 12.52
CA PHE A 86 -2.55 -8.17 12.96
C PHE A 86 -3.38 -6.90 12.74
N LEU A 87 -3.97 -6.74 11.57
CA LEU A 87 -4.81 -5.58 11.26
C LEU A 87 -6.05 -5.51 12.16
N ASP A 88 -6.66 -6.66 12.54
CA ASP A 88 -7.76 -6.70 13.51
C ASP A 88 -7.34 -6.11 14.86
N GLN A 89 -6.13 -6.44 15.31
CA GLN A 89 -5.59 -5.91 16.55
C GLN A 89 -5.30 -4.40 16.49
N MET A 90 -4.99 -3.87 15.31
CA MET A 90 -4.70 -2.43 15.10
C MET A 90 -5.96 -1.62 14.84
N ALA A 91 -7.08 -2.24 14.50
CA ALA A 91 -8.34 -1.57 14.19
C ALA A 91 -8.97 -0.89 15.41
N PHE A 92 -9.57 0.26 15.19
CA PHE A 92 -10.45 0.96 16.12
C PHE A 92 -11.50 1.74 15.34
N ASP A 93 -12.43 2.40 16.04
CA ASP A 93 -13.49 3.15 15.38
C ASP A 93 -14.26 2.27 14.38
N GLU A 94 -14.70 1.10 14.87
CA GLU A 94 -15.42 0.08 14.10
C GLU A 94 -14.70 -0.37 12.81
N GLY A 95 -13.35 -0.35 12.83
CA GLY A 95 -12.51 -0.71 11.70
C GLY A 95 -12.32 0.39 10.66
N ALA A 96 -12.80 1.59 10.93
CA ALA A 96 -12.62 2.76 10.06
C ALA A 96 -11.32 3.54 10.33
N SER A 97 -10.49 3.06 11.26
CA SER A 97 -9.21 3.65 11.63
C SER A 97 -8.27 2.58 12.15
N TYR A 98 -6.95 2.84 12.03
CA TYR A 98 -5.92 1.87 12.42
C TYR A 98 -4.78 2.53 13.16
N HIS A 99 -4.33 1.91 14.25
CA HIS A 99 -3.11 2.27 14.94
C HIS A 99 -1.88 1.92 14.10
N TYR A 100 -0.79 2.65 14.33
CA TYR A 100 0.49 2.40 13.67
C TYR A 100 1.14 1.09 14.17
N SER A 101 1.14 0.88 15.49
CA SER A 101 1.78 -0.26 16.13
C SER A 101 1.17 -0.53 17.51
N PHE A 102 1.56 -1.62 18.15
CA PHE A 102 1.15 -1.89 19.55
C PHE A 102 1.54 -0.77 20.51
N ALA A 103 2.69 -0.14 20.31
CA ALA A 103 3.11 1.01 21.12
C ALA A 103 2.19 2.22 20.92
N SER A 104 1.73 2.49 19.70
CA SER A 104 0.77 3.56 19.44
C SER A 104 -0.62 3.24 19.99
N LYS A 105 -1.04 1.98 19.92
CA LYS A 105 -2.29 1.50 20.49
C LYS A 105 -2.30 1.66 22.01
N SER A 106 -1.23 1.25 22.71
CA SER A 106 -1.13 1.36 24.16
C SER A 106 -1.18 2.81 24.67
N LYS A 107 -0.71 3.76 23.84
CA LYS A 107 -0.77 5.22 24.12
C LYS A 107 -2.08 5.86 23.69
N GLN A 108 -3.06 5.09 23.23
CA GLN A 108 -4.32 5.57 22.65
C GLN A 108 -4.08 6.67 21.59
N ALA A 109 -3.10 6.43 20.71
CA ALA A 109 -2.74 7.38 19.68
C ALA A 109 -3.96 7.72 18.80
N LYS A 110 -4.06 8.99 18.44
CA LYS A 110 -5.14 9.52 17.61
C LYS A 110 -5.09 8.93 16.20
N TYR A 111 -6.20 9.13 15.47
CA TYR A 111 -6.31 8.83 14.04
C TYR A 111 -5.09 9.28 13.25
N ASN A 112 -4.54 8.34 12.47
CA ASN A 112 -3.46 8.59 11.53
C ASN A 112 -3.95 8.24 10.12
N PRO A 113 -4.07 9.21 9.20
CA PRO A 113 -4.59 8.97 7.87
C PRO A 113 -3.72 8.02 7.05
N SER A 114 -2.39 8.07 7.21
CA SER A 114 -1.45 7.24 6.45
C SER A 114 -1.57 5.76 6.80
N THR A 115 -1.59 5.43 8.10
CA THR A 115 -1.73 4.05 8.55
C THR A 115 -3.13 3.51 8.26
N THR A 116 -4.14 4.37 8.36
CA THR A 116 -5.52 3.99 8.03
C THR A 116 -5.65 3.69 6.53
N ALA A 117 -5.14 4.53 5.64
CA ALA A 117 -5.20 4.28 4.20
C ALA A 117 -4.45 2.99 3.82
N CYS A 118 -3.29 2.76 4.43
CA CYS A 118 -2.50 1.54 4.26
C CYS A 118 -3.30 0.28 4.66
N ALA A 119 -3.87 0.27 5.87
CA ALA A 119 -4.63 -0.86 6.38
C ALA A 119 -5.91 -1.12 5.58
N VAL A 120 -6.65 -0.06 5.20
CA VAL A 120 -7.85 -0.16 4.37
C VAL A 120 -7.53 -0.82 3.02
N LEU A 121 -6.43 -0.43 2.37
CA LEU A 121 -5.99 -1.07 1.13
C LEU A 121 -5.70 -2.56 1.34
N CYS A 122 -5.01 -2.92 2.43
CA CYS A 122 -4.75 -4.32 2.76
C CYS A 122 -6.04 -5.12 2.96
N ARG A 123 -7.05 -4.53 3.62
CA ARG A 123 -8.35 -5.17 3.80
C ARG A 123 -9.05 -5.43 2.45
N MET A 124 -9.03 -4.44 1.56
CA MET A 124 -9.60 -4.61 0.22
C MET A 124 -8.87 -5.71 -0.56
N TYR A 125 -7.54 -5.76 -0.50
CA TYR A 125 -6.75 -6.84 -1.11
C TYR A 125 -7.05 -8.22 -0.51
N SER A 126 -7.44 -8.27 0.76
CA SER A 126 -7.85 -9.50 1.46
C SER A 126 -9.32 -9.87 1.24
N GLY A 127 -10.04 -9.17 0.37
CA GLY A 127 -11.40 -9.50 0.01
C GLY A 127 -12.49 -8.75 0.77
N MET A 128 -12.15 -7.77 1.60
CA MET A 128 -13.18 -6.93 2.21
C MET A 128 -13.85 -6.07 1.12
N PRO A 129 -15.17 -6.20 0.93
CA PRO A 129 -15.85 -5.51 -0.16
C PRO A 129 -15.85 -3.99 0.05
N LYS A 130 -15.80 -3.23 -1.05
CA LYS A 130 -15.77 -1.77 -1.02
C LYS A 130 -16.99 -1.11 -0.36
N ASP A 131 -18.11 -1.82 -0.29
CA ASP A 131 -19.35 -1.39 0.37
C ASP A 131 -19.42 -1.76 1.86
N HIS A 132 -18.40 -2.44 2.40
CA HIS A 132 -18.33 -2.73 3.83
C HIS A 132 -18.38 -1.45 4.66
N PRO A 133 -19.15 -1.41 5.79
CA PRO A 133 -19.32 -0.19 6.59
C PRO A 133 -18.01 0.49 7.00
N SER A 134 -17.00 -0.28 7.43
CA SER A 134 -15.71 0.26 7.82
C SER A 134 -14.94 0.91 6.66
N ILE A 135 -15.02 0.31 5.45
CA ILE A 135 -14.40 0.88 4.23
C ILE A 135 -15.09 2.19 3.89
N LYS A 136 -16.44 2.23 3.84
CA LYS A 136 -17.20 3.45 3.58
C LYS A 136 -16.87 4.55 4.58
N ALA A 137 -16.79 4.22 5.87
CA ALA A 137 -16.46 5.20 6.91
C ALA A 137 -15.03 5.76 6.76
N ALA A 138 -14.04 4.90 6.43
CA ALA A 138 -12.68 5.35 6.14
C ALA A 138 -12.61 6.22 4.88
N VAL A 139 -13.28 5.81 3.80
CA VAL A 139 -13.37 6.57 2.54
C VAL A 139 -14.02 7.94 2.76
N ALA A 140 -15.06 8.05 3.57
CA ALA A 140 -15.65 9.33 3.93
C ALA A 140 -14.64 10.27 4.62
N LYS A 141 -13.78 9.73 5.50
CA LYS A 141 -12.67 10.52 6.10
C LYS A 141 -11.67 11.00 5.04
N PHE A 142 -11.28 10.12 4.11
CA PHE A 142 -10.35 10.49 3.04
C PHE A 142 -10.97 11.52 2.09
N SER A 143 -12.24 11.36 1.71
CA SER A 143 -12.96 12.31 0.85
C SER A 143 -13.05 13.68 1.49
N LYS A 144 -13.34 13.73 2.80
CA LYS A 144 -13.41 14.99 3.57
C LYS A 144 -12.04 15.67 3.67
N ALA A 145 -10.98 14.91 3.95
CA ALA A 145 -9.63 15.44 4.10
C ALA A 145 -9.02 15.85 2.75
N GLY A 146 -9.28 15.06 1.71
CA GLY A 146 -8.62 15.19 0.41
C GLY A 146 -7.14 14.80 0.42
N PRO A 147 -6.44 14.95 -0.72
CA PRO A 147 -5.01 14.77 -0.80
C PRO A 147 -4.27 15.74 0.13
N SER A 148 -3.26 15.24 0.81
CA SER A 148 -2.36 16.05 1.64
C SER A 148 -1.39 16.82 0.75
N LYS A 149 -1.10 18.07 1.11
CA LYS A 149 -0.10 18.87 0.37
C LYS A 149 1.31 18.29 0.43
N THR A 150 1.65 17.61 1.51
CA THR A 150 3.00 17.10 1.75
C THR A 150 3.04 15.60 2.10
N GLY A 151 1.95 15.01 2.58
CA GLY A 151 1.89 13.64 3.04
C GLY A 151 1.95 12.60 1.92
N THR A 152 3.12 12.39 1.37
CA THR A 152 3.37 11.50 0.22
C THR A 152 2.86 10.07 0.47
N TYR A 153 3.16 9.52 1.65
CA TYR A 153 2.75 8.15 2.01
C TYR A 153 1.22 8.00 2.08
N TYR A 154 0.55 8.97 2.70
CA TYR A 154 -0.91 9.02 2.73
C TYR A 154 -1.50 9.09 1.33
N ASN A 155 -1.01 10.02 0.51
CA ASN A 155 -1.51 10.21 -0.85
C ASN A 155 -1.38 8.94 -1.68
N TYR A 156 -0.26 8.23 -1.57
CA TYR A 156 -0.03 6.98 -2.30
C TYR A 156 -1.08 5.91 -1.96
N TYR A 157 -1.25 5.59 -0.68
CA TYR A 157 -2.20 4.56 -0.28
C TYR A 157 -3.66 4.98 -0.47
N ALA A 158 -4.00 6.21 -0.11
CA ALA A 158 -5.35 6.72 -0.28
C ALA A 158 -5.76 6.77 -1.75
N THR A 159 -4.86 7.14 -2.67
CA THR A 159 -5.14 7.14 -4.11
C THR A 159 -5.52 5.74 -4.61
N GLN A 160 -4.83 4.70 -4.14
CA GLN A 160 -5.18 3.33 -4.51
C GLN A 160 -6.54 2.89 -3.94
N VAL A 161 -6.81 3.21 -2.67
CA VAL A 161 -8.12 2.94 -2.05
C VAL A 161 -9.23 3.63 -2.84
N MET A 162 -9.09 4.93 -3.09
CA MET A 162 -10.11 5.72 -3.78
C MET A 162 -10.33 5.22 -5.21
N LYS A 163 -9.26 4.79 -5.91
CA LYS A 163 -9.37 4.17 -7.24
C LYS A 163 -10.17 2.87 -7.22
N GLN A 164 -9.93 2.00 -6.23
CA GLN A 164 -10.65 0.73 -6.10
C GLN A 164 -12.12 0.93 -5.71
N VAL A 165 -12.42 1.92 -4.90
CA VAL A 165 -13.81 2.29 -4.54
C VAL A 165 -14.56 2.77 -5.77
N GLY A 166 -13.92 3.63 -6.58
CA GLY A 166 -14.50 4.18 -7.79
C GLY A 166 -15.56 5.26 -7.50
N GLY A 167 -16.39 5.51 -8.51
CA GLY A 167 -17.52 6.44 -8.39
C GLY A 167 -17.16 7.89 -8.07
N PRO A 168 -18.12 8.66 -7.51
CA PRO A 168 -17.93 10.09 -7.23
C PRO A 168 -16.75 10.39 -6.29
N GLU A 169 -16.46 9.50 -5.34
CA GLU A 169 -15.35 9.62 -4.40
C GLU A 169 -14.01 9.60 -5.14
N TRP A 170 -13.85 8.65 -6.07
CA TRP A 170 -12.66 8.60 -6.93
C TRP A 170 -12.58 9.80 -7.85
N GLU A 171 -13.64 10.18 -8.51
CA GLU A 171 -13.66 11.32 -9.42
C GLU A 171 -13.19 12.61 -8.75
N SER A 172 -13.76 12.89 -7.56
CA SER A 172 -13.36 14.05 -6.75
C SER A 172 -11.91 13.98 -6.27
N TRP A 173 -11.47 12.81 -5.80
CA TRP A 173 -10.09 12.59 -5.37
C TRP A 173 -9.11 12.77 -6.51
N ASN A 174 -9.40 12.12 -7.63
CA ASN A 174 -8.56 12.08 -8.80
C ASN A 174 -8.26 13.46 -9.36
N VAL A 175 -9.28 14.30 -9.51
CA VAL A 175 -9.08 15.70 -9.97
C VAL A 175 -8.07 16.42 -9.08
N ARG A 176 -8.28 16.37 -7.76
CA ARG A 176 -7.42 17.07 -6.80
C ARG A 176 -5.99 16.51 -6.77
N MET A 177 -5.85 15.17 -6.81
CA MET A 177 -4.55 14.53 -6.76
C MET A 177 -3.76 14.74 -8.04
N ARG A 178 -4.40 14.58 -9.20
CA ARG A 178 -3.82 14.86 -10.51
C ARG A 178 -3.34 16.31 -10.61
N ASP A 179 -4.19 17.25 -10.24
CA ASP A 179 -3.87 18.68 -10.32
C ASP A 179 -2.70 19.04 -9.38
N GLN A 180 -2.65 18.45 -8.18
CA GLN A 180 -1.51 18.59 -7.28
C GLN A 180 -0.22 18.04 -7.91
N LEU A 181 -0.26 16.85 -8.50
CA LEU A 181 0.90 16.26 -9.18
C LEU A 181 1.40 17.13 -10.33
N LEU A 182 0.49 17.58 -11.20
CA LEU A 182 0.84 18.41 -12.36
C LEU A 182 1.40 19.78 -11.96
N THR A 183 0.80 20.43 -10.96
CA THR A 183 1.20 21.79 -10.56
C THR A 183 2.45 21.82 -9.67
N THR A 184 2.80 20.72 -9.01
CA THR A 184 3.98 20.66 -8.12
C THR A 184 5.19 19.95 -8.73
N GLN A 185 5.06 19.43 -9.97
CA GLN A 185 6.21 18.90 -10.68
C GLN A 185 7.21 20.01 -10.99
N THR A 186 8.47 19.77 -10.69
CA THR A 186 9.55 20.69 -11.05
C THR A 186 9.70 20.72 -12.58
N THR A 187 9.63 21.90 -13.20
CA THR A 187 9.62 22.05 -14.67
C THR A 187 10.94 22.54 -15.25
N THR A 188 11.88 23.00 -14.42
CA THR A 188 13.12 23.63 -14.86
C THR A 188 14.35 23.07 -14.12
N GLY A 189 15.53 23.29 -14.73
CA GLY A 189 16.81 22.89 -14.15
C GLY A 189 17.03 21.37 -14.15
N HIS A 190 18.07 20.92 -13.43
CA HIS A 190 18.45 19.51 -13.35
C HIS A 190 17.43 18.62 -12.63
N ALA A 191 16.50 19.21 -11.87
CA ALA A 191 15.43 18.51 -11.17
C ALA A 191 14.12 18.43 -11.98
N ALA A 192 14.10 18.92 -13.22
CA ALA A 192 12.90 18.90 -14.07
C ALA A 192 12.34 17.48 -14.20
N GLY A 193 11.01 17.35 -14.17
CA GLY A 193 10.30 16.06 -14.20
C GLY A 193 10.12 15.39 -12.84
N SER A 194 10.70 15.92 -11.76
CA SER A 194 10.64 15.33 -10.43
C SER A 194 9.74 16.11 -9.46
N TRP A 195 9.45 15.47 -8.33
CA TRP A 195 8.67 16.06 -7.22
C TRP A 195 9.47 16.12 -5.93
N PHE A 196 9.20 17.15 -5.14
CA PHE A 196 9.68 17.25 -3.78
C PHE A 196 8.60 17.89 -2.89
N TRP A 197 8.03 17.11 -2.00
CA TRP A 197 7.09 17.57 -0.98
C TRP A 197 7.71 17.30 0.38
N ASP A 198 8.07 18.34 1.10
CA ASP A 198 8.67 18.18 2.41
C ASP A 198 7.59 17.77 3.43
N ASP A 199 7.60 16.48 3.80
CA ASP A 199 6.70 15.91 4.81
C ASP A 199 7.31 15.91 6.21
N GLY A 200 8.53 16.45 6.37
CA GLY A 200 9.24 16.53 7.64
C GLY A 200 9.67 15.17 8.23
N HIS A 201 9.42 14.07 7.52
CA HIS A 201 9.70 12.70 7.96
C HIS A 201 10.44 11.88 6.89
N SER A 202 9.72 11.43 5.88
CA SER A 202 10.28 10.56 4.84
C SER A 202 11.26 11.31 3.94
N THR A 203 11.00 12.59 3.68
CA THR A 203 11.84 13.43 2.83
C THR A 203 13.17 13.80 3.48
N VAL A 204 13.25 13.83 4.80
CA VAL A 204 14.53 14.05 5.52
C VAL A 204 15.54 12.94 5.23
N SER A 205 15.07 11.70 5.13
CA SER A 205 15.94 10.53 4.94
C SER A 205 16.13 10.13 3.48
N ALA A 206 15.09 10.27 2.66
CA ALA A 206 15.04 9.73 1.29
C ALA A 206 14.89 10.81 0.19
N GLY A 207 14.63 12.04 0.57
CA GLY A 207 14.67 13.22 -0.29
C GLY A 207 13.75 13.18 -1.50
N ARG A 208 14.18 13.89 -2.55
CA ARG A 208 13.45 14.04 -3.82
C ARG A 208 13.21 12.70 -4.53
N PHE A 209 14.15 11.77 -4.42
CA PHE A 209 14.01 10.45 -5.05
C PHE A 209 12.77 9.71 -4.55
N TYR A 210 12.60 9.65 -3.23
CA TYR A 210 11.42 9.04 -2.62
C TYR A 210 10.12 9.70 -3.10
N THR A 211 10.03 11.03 -3.02
CA THR A 211 8.83 11.76 -3.44
C THR A 211 8.52 11.52 -4.92
N THR A 212 9.55 11.51 -5.77
CA THR A 212 9.39 11.27 -7.21
C THR A 212 8.87 9.86 -7.48
N CYS A 213 9.46 8.83 -6.86
CA CYS A 213 8.97 7.46 -7.01
C CYS A 213 7.50 7.31 -6.58
N MET A 214 7.15 7.87 -5.42
CA MET A 214 5.78 7.79 -4.92
C MET A 214 4.80 8.57 -5.82
N ALA A 215 5.18 9.76 -6.32
CA ALA A 215 4.39 10.55 -7.24
C ALA A 215 4.16 9.81 -8.57
N THR A 216 5.20 9.17 -9.11
CA THR A 216 5.10 8.34 -10.31
C THR A 216 4.13 7.18 -10.09
N MET A 217 4.25 6.46 -8.97
CA MET A 217 3.34 5.36 -8.64
C MET A 217 1.88 5.81 -8.42
N MET A 218 1.65 7.06 -7.97
CA MET A 218 0.29 7.64 -7.93
C MET A 218 -0.26 7.90 -9.34
N LEU A 219 0.59 8.32 -10.28
CA LEU A 219 0.18 8.48 -11.69
C LEU A 219 -0.07 7.13 -12.37
N GLU A 220 0.65 6.09 -11.97
CA GLU A 220 0.48 4.73 -12.49
C GLU A 220 -0.81 4.04 -12.02
N VAL A 221 -1.53 4.60 -11.07
CA VAL A 221 -2.73 3.97 -10.49
C VAL A 221 -3.78 3.52 -11.53
N TYR A 222 -3.80 4.17 -12.68
CA TYR A 222 -4.68 3.79 -13.80
C TYR A 222 -4.26 2.51 -14.51
N TYR A 223 -2.98 2.17 -14.46
CA TYR A 223 -2.36 1.12 -15.28
C TYR A 223 -1.74 0.01 -14.45
N ARG A 224 -1.44 0.26 -13.18
CA ARG A 224 -0.57 -0.57 -12.35
C ARG A 224 -0.91 -2.05 -12.40
N TYR A 225 -2.17 -2.38 -12.49
CA TYR A 225 -2.60 -3.77 -12.48
C TYR A 225 -3.09 -4.29 -13.83
N MET A 226 -3.37 -3.44 -14.80
CA MET A 226 -3.89 -3.86 -16.11
C MET A 226 -2.97 -4.83 -16.85
N PRO A 227 -1.63 -4.67 -16.88
CA PRO A 227 -0.76 -5.60 -17.59
C PRO A 227 -0.72 -7.01 -16.97
N LEU A 228 -1.03 -7.12 -15.68
CA LEU A 228 -0.99 -8.39 -14.95
C LEU A 228 -2.34 -9.12 -14.98
N TYR A 229 -3.43 -8.42 -15.18
CA TYR A 229 -4.75 -8.92 -14.83
C TYR A 229 -5.66 -9.23 -16.02
N GLY A 230 -5.42 -8.64 -17.18
CA GLY A 230 -6.49 -8.58 -18.13
C GLY A 230 -7.75 -7.94 -17.51
N GLU A 231 -8.84 -7.87 -18.26
CA GLU A 231 -10.07 -7.19 -17.77
C GLU A 231 -10.78 -7.89 -16.59
N GLN A 232 -10.42 -9.14 -16.27
CA GLN A 232 -11.20 -9.98 -15.34
C GLN A 232 -10.70 -10.03 -13.90
N ASN A 233 -9.48 -9.59 -13.56
CA ASN A 233 -8.84 -9.97 -12.29
C ASN A 233 -8.48 -8.82 -11.35
N ALA A 234 -8.80 -7.57 -11.65
CA ALA A 234 -8.52 -6.45 -10.75
C ALA A 234 -9.31 -6.55 -9.42
N GLU A 235 -10.42 -7.29 -9.42
CA GLU A 235 -11.29 -7.52 -8.27
C GLU A 235 -11.01 -8.85 -7.53
N ASP A 236 -10.14 -9.72 -8.06
CA ASP A 236 -9.83 -10.98 -7.38
C ASP A 236 -9.02 -10.73 -6.11
N SER A 237 -9.71 -10.79 -5.00
CA SER A 237 -9.13 -10.85 -3.66
C SER A 237 -8.43 -12.19 -3.44
N PHE A 238 -7.59 -12.29 -2.42
CA PHE A 238 -7.19 -13.61 -1.93
C PHE A 238 -8.44 -14.41 -1.59
N LYS A 239 -8.59 -15.58 -2.17
CA LYS A 239 -9.65 -16.53 -1.76
C LYS A 239 -9.20 -17.16 -0.44
N LEU A 240 -9.52 -16.51 0.67
CA LEU A 240 -9.25 -16.99 2.03
C LEU A 240 -10.26 -18.06 2.44
#